data_b4ff18813affe2bf68016a9d12cc9949
#
_entry.id   b4ff18813affe2bf68016a9d12cc9949
#
_cell.length_a   1.000
_cell.length_b   1.000
_cell.length_c   1.000
_cell.angle_alpha   90.00
_cell.angle_beta   90.00
_cell.angle_gamma   90.00
#
_symmetry.space_group_name_H-M   'P 1'
#
loop_
_entity.id
_entity.type
_entity.pdbx_description
1 polymer ?
#
loop_
_entity_poly.entity_id
_entity_poly.type
_entity_poly.pdbx_seq_one_letter_code
_entity_poly.pdbx_strand_id
1 'polypeptide(L)'
;MWNDFNTGAYSGMIAETICIPGHNGDNIHAYYSRPIGDGPFPGIVLIPHMPGWDEWCRETARRFTAHGYSVMCPNIYERVGHGTPTEVATMSREQGGVSDECVMGDTAASLGFLKNQANANGKVGVIGMCSGGRHTFLAACTVEGVDAAVDCWGGGVVCPPEQLSPARPVAPIDYAEKLQCPLLGIFGNEDFSPTPDDVNKTEEVLKKLGKDYEFHRYDGAGHGFWYYDKPMYRQEQAMDSFNKVIEFFDKNLK
;
A
#
# COMPACT_ATOMS: atom_id res chain seq x y z
N MET A 1 23.96 -11.41 -24.53
CA MET A 1 22.69 -11.68 -23.82
C MET A 1 22.92 -12.26 -22.43
N TRP A 2 23.69 -13.34 -22.27
CA TRP A 2 24.06 -13.86 -20.94
C TRP A 2 25.02 -12.97 -20.16
N ASN A 3 25.65 -12.01 -20.81
CA ASN A 3 26.60 -11.08 -20.20
C ASN A 3 25.92 -9.90 -19.49
N ASP A 4 24.60 -9.76 -19.64
CA ASP A 4 23.84 -8.68 -19.02
C ASP A 4 23.43 -9.03 -17.59
N PHE A 5 23.70 -10.28 -17.13
CA PHE A 5 23.56 -10.62 -15.73
C PHE A 5 24.66 -9.92 -14.93
N ASN A 6 24.30 -8.81 -14.34
CA ASN A 6 25.19 -8.14 -13.42
C ASN A 6 25.38 -9.01 -12.17
N THR A 7 26.56 -9.59 -12.05
CA THR A 7 26.95 -10.40 -10.90
C THR A 7 27.77 -9.60 -9.89
N GLY A 8 27.68 -8.28 -9.94
CA GLY A 8 28.33 -7.42 -8.96
C GLY A 8 27.83 -7.72 -7.53
N ALA A 9 28.66 -7.39 -6.54
CA ALA A 9 28.38 -7.62 -5.12
C ALA A 9 27.07 -6.97 -4.63
N TYR A 10 26.51 -6.04 -5.40
CA TYR A 10 25.29 -5.29 -5.08
C TYR A 10 24.06 -5.77 -5.85
N SER A 11 24.17 -6.81 -6.68
CA SER A 11 23.03 -7.39 -7.37
C SER A 11 22.34 -8.42 -6.47
N GLY A 12 21.14 -8.11 -6.05
CA GLY A 12 20.33 -9.01 -5.21
C GLY A 12 19.56 -8.28 -4.13
N MET A 13 18.87 -9.06 -3.33
CA MET A 13 18.07 -8.54 -2.22
C MET A 13 18.18 -9.45 -0.99
N ILE A 14 17.90 -8.88 0.17
CA ILE A 14 17.59 -9.61 1.39
C ILE A 14 16.08 -9.48 1.62
N ALA A 15 15.42 -10.58 1.97
CA ALA A 15 14.00 -10.59 2.29
C ALA A 15 13.76 -11.54 3.46
N GLU A 16 13.11 -11.04 4.51
CA GLU A 16 12.90 -11.78 5.75
C GLU A 16 11.65 -11.29 6.49
N THR A 17 11.12 -12.11 7.39
CA THR A 17 10.13 -11.68 8.36
C THR A 17 10.84 -11.24 9.63
N ILE A 18 10.54 -10.02 10.06
CA ILE A 18 11.06 -9.43 11.31
C ILE A 18 9.90 -9.08 12.23
N CYS A 19 10.21 -8.81 13.48
CA CYS A 19 9.25 -8.28 14.45
C CYS A 19 9.59 -6.80 14.72
N ILE A 20 8.58 -5.94 14.68
CA ILE A 20 8.72 -4.51 14.98
C ILE A 20 7.67 -4.10 16.04
N PRO A 21 7.95 -3.08 16.85
CA PRO A 21 6.93 -2.45 17.68
C PRO A 21 5.97 -1.66 16.78
N GLY A 22 4.72 -2.10 16.69
CA GLY A 22 3.63 -1.45 15.96
C GLY A 22 2.85 -0.45 16.82
N HIS A 23 1.56 -0.31 16.54
CA HIS A 23 0.64 0.54 17.30
C HIS A 23 0.69 0.21 18.79
N ASN A 24 0.76 1.25 19.64
CA ASN A 24 0.88 1.13 21.10
C ASN A 24 2.05 0.26 21.62
N GLY A 25 3.05 -0.01 20.78
CA GLY A 25 4.20 -0.84 21.14
C GLY A 25 3.93 -2.36 21.05
N ASP A 26 2.79 -2.77 20.49
CA ASP A 26 2.51 -4.18 20.22
C ASP A 26 3.55 -4.76 19.27
N ASN A 27 4.04 -5.95 19.58
CA ASN A 27 4.90 -6.66 18.65
C ASN A 27 4.09 -7.19 17.46
N ILE A 28 4.45 -6.76 16.26
CA ILE A 28 3.86 -7.25 15.02
C ILE A 28 4.93 -7.81 14.10
N HIS A 29 4.60 -8.85 13.35
CA HIS A 29 5.46 -9.31 12.28
C HIS A 29 5.36 -8.36 11.08
N ALA A 30 6.46 -8.20 10.38
CA ALA A 30 6.51 -7.47 9.12
C ALA A 30 7.44 -8.19 8.14
N TYR A 31 7.03 -8.26 6.88
CA TYR A 31 7.91 -8.74 5.83
C TYR A 31 8.75 -7.57 5.34
N TYR A 32 10.05 -7.68 5.53
CA TYR A 32 11.03 -6.67 5.15
C TYR A 32 11.89 -7.18 4.00
N SER A 33 12.00 -6.40 2.93
CA SER A 33 12.91 -6.67 1.84
C SER A 33 13.67 -5.41 1.44
N ARG A 34 14.95 -5.57 1.10
CA ARG A 34 15.81 -4.46 0.70
C ARG A 34 16.83 -4.89 -0.33
N PRO A 35 17.29 -3.98 -1.21
CA PRO A 35 18.44 -4.24 -2.07
C PRO A 35 19.71 -4.50 -1.23
N ILE A 36 20.64 -5.25 -1.79
CA ILE A 36 22.01 -5.35 -1.25
C ILE A 36 22.80 -4.14 -1.75
N GLY A 37 23.57 -3.51 -0.86
CA GLY A 37 24.44 -2.38 -1.19
C GLY A 37 24.34 -1.23 -0.20
N ASP A 38 25.15 -0.21 -0.44
CA ASP A 38 25.32 0.91 0.48
C ASP A 38 24.13 1.92 0.41
N GLY A 39 23.34 1.87 -0.65
CA GLY A 39 22.27 2.83 -0.86
C GLY A 39 22.78 4.20 -1.36
N PRO A 40 22.09 5.29 -1.06
CA PRO A 40 20.86 5.35 -0.25
C PRO A 40 19.64 4.85 -1.01
N PHE A 41 18.77 4.08 -0.33
CA PHE A 41 17.53 3.53 -0.90
C PHE A 41 16.29 4.24 -0.35
N PRO A 42 15.31 4.58 -1.21
CA PRO A 42 13.99 5.01 -0.74
C PRO A 42 13.22 3.85 -0.13
N GLY A 43 12.30 4.18 0.79
CA GLY A 43 11.43 3.21 1.44
C GLY A 43 10.04 3.14 0.82
N ILE A 44 9.39 1.98 0.93
CA ILE A 44 7.96 1.79 0.65
C ILE A 44 7.33 1.00 1.80
N VAL A 45 6.25 1.52 2.38
CA VAL A 45 5.35 0.73 3.21
C VAL A 45 4.24 0.17 2.33
N LEU A 46 4.15 -1.15 2.23
CA LEU A 46 3.11 -1.87 1.51
C LEU A 46 2.02 -2.30 2.50
N ILE A 47 0.86 -1.65 2.47
CA ILE A 47 -0.28 -2.02 3.30
C ILE A 47 -1.02 -3.19 2.65
N PRO A 48 -1.12 -4.35 3.32
CA PRO A 48 -1.72 -5.54 2.71
C PRO A 48 -3.21 -5.39 2.44
N HIS A 49 -3.66 -6.11 1.43
CA HIS A 49 -5.08 -6.30 1.11
C HIS A 49 -5.76 -7.27 2.11
N MET A 50 -7.07 -7.48 1.97
CA MET A 50 -7.77 -8.59 2.62
C MET A 50 -7.98 -9.71 1.59
N PRO A 51 -7.48 -10.93 1.85
CA PRO A 51 -7.13 -11.60 3.12
C PRO A 51 -5.77 -11.26 3.71
N GLY A 52 -4.91 -10.57 3.00
CA GLY A 52 -3.71 -9.90 3.41
C GLY A 52 -2.58 -10.75 4.03
N TRP A 53 -1.41 -10.22 4.01
CA TRP A 53 -0.13 -10.72 4.47
C TRP A 53 0.21 -12.13 3.93
N ASP A 54 -0.24 -12.39 2.72
CA ASP A 54 -0.06 -13.62 1.95
C ASP A 54 1.21 -13.58 1.09
N GLU A 55 1.42 -14.64 0.31
CA GLU A 55 2.59 -14.71 -0.58
C GLU A 55 2.56 -13.64 -1.68
N TRP A 56 1.36 -13.24 -2.14
CA TRP A 56 1.24 -12.19 -3.13
C TRP A 56 1.76 -10.83 -2.60
N CYS A 57 1.45 -10.48 -1.34
CA CYS A 57 1.98 -9.29 -0.69
C CYS A 57 3.51 -9.36 -0.56
N ARG A 58 4.05 -10.51 -0.16
CA ARG A 58 5.50 -10.73 -0.03
C ARG A 58 6.21 -10.64 -1.38
N GLU A 59 5.63 -11.22 -2.41
CA GLU A 59 6.16 -11.13 -3.77
C GLU A 59 6.12 -9.69 -4.29
N THR A 60 5.03 -8.98 -4.07
CA THR A 60 4.90 -7.57 -4.44
C THR A 60 5.97 -6.73 -3.74
N ALA A 61 6.25 -6.96 -2.46
CA ALA A 61 7.36 -6.32 -1.76
C ALA A 61 8.71 -6.59 -2.44
N ARG A 62 9.00 -7.85 -2.80
CA ARG A 62 10.23 -8.21 -3.52
C ARG A 62 10.31 -7.56 -4.91
N ARG A 63 9.17 -7.39 -5.61
CA ARG A 63 9.13 -6.68 -6.90
C ARG A 63 9.56 -5.23 -6.76
N PHE A 64 9.03 -4.49 -5.78
CA PHE A 64 9.51 -3.14 -5.50
C PHE A 64 10.98 -3.11 -5.10
N THR A 65 11.43 -4.11 -4.34
CA THR A 65 12.86 -4.22 -3.98
C THR A 65 13.75 -4.41 -5.21
N ALA A 66 13.31 -5.18 -6.20
CA ALA A 66 14.02 -5.32 -7.48
C ALA A 66 14.14 -3.99 -8.26
N HIS A 67 13.26 -3.02 -7.99
CA HIS A 67 13.33 -1.65 -8.52
C HIS A 67 14.12 -0.68 -7.63
N GLY A 68 14.79 -1.17 -6.58
CA GLY A 68 15.70 -0.37 -5.77
C GLY A 68 15.08 0.25 -4.52
N TYR A 69 13.95 -0.27 -4.04
CA TYR A 69 13.28 0.20 -2.83
C TYR A 69 13.52 -0.73 -1.63
N SER A 70 13.67 -0.16 -0.44
CA SER A 70 13.52 -0.91 0.81
C SER A 70 12.04 -0.99 1.17
N VAL A 71 11.48 -2.19 1.32
CA VAL A 71 10.04 -2.38 1.44
C VAL A 71 9.69 -3.04 2.76
N MET A 72 8.69 -2.49 3.44
CA MET A 72 8.11 -3.04 4.66
C MET A 72 6.62 -3.34 4.44
N CYS A 73 6.23 -4.60 4.62
CA CYS A 73 4.83 -5.00 4.62
C CYS A 73 4.44 -5.48 6.03
N PRO A 74 3.83 -4.62 6.87
CA PRO A 74 3.42 -5.02 8.23
C PRO A 74 2.25 -5.98 8.21
N ASN A 75 2.24 -6.95 9.13
CA ASN A 75 1.08 -7.80 9.36
C ASN A 75 0.02 -7.05 10.17
N ILE A 76 -0.80 -6.26 9.52
CA ILE A 76 -1.88 -5.50 10.16
C ILE A 76 -2.97 -6.40 10.79
N TYR A 77 -2.92 -7.71 10.50
CA TYR A 77 -3.85 -8.71 11.03
C TYR A 77 -3.30 -9.46 12.26
N GLU A 78 -2.11 -9.10 12.76
CA GLU A 78 -1.47 -9.80 13.90
C GLU A 78 -2.40 -9.94 15.11
N ARG A 79 -3.20 -8.89 15.39
CA ARG A 79 -4.12 -8.83 16.54
C ARG A 79 -5.44 -9.56 16.28
N VAL A 80 -5.70 -9.97 15.06
CA VAL A 80 -6.94 -10.70 14.68
C VAL A 80 -6.84 -12.16 15.07
N GLY A 81 -5.68 -12.78 14.86
CA GLY A 81 -5.44 -14.19 15.15
C GLY A 81 -4.48 -14.83 14.15
N HIS A 82 -4.23 -16.11 14.36
CA HIS A 82 -3.33 -16.90 13.51
C HIS A 82 -4.12 -17.89 12.65
N GLY A 83 -3.60 -18.18 11.47
CA GLY A 83 -4.20 -19.13 10.53
C GLY A 83 -3.74 -18.87 9.11
N THR A 84 -4.36 -19.55 8.17
CA THR A 84 -4.21 -19.21 6.75
C THR A 84 -4.78 -17.82 6.45
N PRO A 85 -4.33 -17.12 5.40
CA PRO A 85 -4.88 -15.81 5.04
C PRO A 85 -6.41 -15.78 4.96
N THR A 86 -7.03 -16.85 4.45
CA THR A 86 -8.50 -16.96 4.36
C THR A 86 -9.18 -17.07 5.73
N GLU A 87 -8.61 -17.86 6.64
CA GLU A 87 -9.11 -17.98 8.03
C GLU A 87 -8.99 -16.66 8.76
N VAL A 88 -7.83 -15.98 8.66
CA VAL A 88 -7.62 -14.66 9.27
C VAL A 88 -8.58 -13.62 8.69
N ALA A 89 -8.84 -13.64 7.38
CA ALA A 89 -9.82 -12.76 6.76
C ALA A 89 -11.25 -13.00 7.29
N THR A 90 -11.62 -14.26 7.55
CA THR A 90 -12.92 -14.62 8.14
C THR A 90 -13.02 -14.08 9.57
N MET A 91 -12.03 -14.36 10.40
CA MET A 91 -11.96 -13.83 11.79
C MET A 91 -12.01 -12.31 11.81
N SER A 92 -11.27 -11.65 10.90
CA SER A 92 -11.28 -10.19 10.80
C SER A 92 -12.68 -9.63 10.51
N ARG A 93 -13.41 -10.25 9.58
CA ARG A 93 -14.80 -9.81 9.27
C ARG A 93 -15.75 -10.02 10.45
N GLU A 94 -15.63 -11.15 11.14
CA GLU A 94 -16.43 -11.47 12.33
C GLU A 94 -16.17 -10.49 13.48
N GLN A 95 -14.95 -9.97 13.58
CA GLN A 95 -14.55 -8.95 14.56
C GLN A 95 -14.87 -7.51 14.11
N GLY A 96 -15.51 -7.31 12.96
CA GLY A 96 -15.84 -5.97 12.44
C GLY A 96 -14.72 -5.27 11.66
N GLY A 97 -13.70 -6.00 11.28
CA GLY A 97 -12.54 -5.52 10.51
C GLY A 97 -11.36 -5.08 11.38
N VAL A 98 -10.27 -4.71 10.72
CA VAL A 98 -9.09 -4.14 11.40
C VAL A 98 -9.33 -2.66 11.68
N SER A 99 -8.94 -2.20 12.87
CA SER A 99 -9.09 -0.80 13.28
C SER A 99 -8.19 0.13 12.45
N ASP A 100 -8.76 1.22 11.94
CA ASP A 100 -8.02 2.27 11.24
C ASP A 100 -6.87 2.82 12.12
N GLU A 101 -7.11 3.00 13.41
CA GLU A 101 -6.10 3.49 14.36
C GLU A 101 -4.90 2.54 14.44
N CYS A 102 -5.14 1.23 14.56
CA CYS A 102 -4.09 0.22 14.59
C CYS A 102 -3.29 0.20 13.27
N VAL A 103 -3.98 0.22 12.13
CA VAL A 103 -3.31 0.23 10.82
C VAL A 103 -2.47 1.48 10.62
N MET A 104 -2.96 2.65 11.03
CA MET A 104 -2.18 3.89 10.94
C MET A 104 -0.96 3.86 11.86
N GLY A 105 -1.09 3.34 13.08
CA GLY A 105 0.03 3.16 14.01
C GLY A 105 1.08 2.18 13.49
N ASP A 106 0.67 1.05 12.93
CA ASP A 106 1.58 0.07 12.31
C ASP A 106 2.27 0.62 11.06
N THR A 107 1.54 1.43 10.27
CA THR A 107 2.10 2.13 9.11
C THR A 107 3.15 3.16 9.54
N ALA A 108 2.86 3.96 10.57
CA ALA A 108 3.81 4.93 11.12
C ALA A 108 5.08 4.27 11.67
N ALA A 109 4.93 3.14 12.39
CA ALA A 109 6.05 2.36 12.89
C ALA A 109 6.93 1.81 11.75
N SER A 110 6.29 1.26 10.70
CA SER A 110 6.98 0.75 9.51
C SER A 110 7.72 1.86 8.76
N LEU A 111 7.10 3.02 8.62
CA LEU A 111 7.70 4.22 8.02
C LEU A 111 8.92 4.68 8.83
N GLY A 112 8.78 4.78 10.13
CA GLY A 112 9.88 5.13 11.05
C GLY A 112 11.03 4.14 10.97
N PHE A 113 10.74 2.83 10.91
CA PHE A 113 11.77 1.80 10.73
C PHE A 113 12.55 2.02 9.43
N LEU A 114 11.86 2.24 8.30
CA LEU A 114 12.50 2.44 7.00
C LEU A 114 13.36 3.71 6.96
N LYS A 115 12.88 4.82 7.52
CA LYS A 115 13.64 6.09 7.56
C LYS A 115 14.91 6.01 8.40
N ASN A 116 14.93 5.15 9.41
CA ASN A 116 16.07 5.00 10.33
C ASN A 116 17.09 3.95 9.90
N GLN A 117 16.96 3.32 8.73
CA GLN A 117 17.98 2.42 8.21
C GLN A 117 19.24 3.21 7.79
N ALA A 118 20.43 2.66 8.07
CA ALA A 118 21.71 3.32 7.75
C ALA A 118 21.89 3.61 6.25
N ASN A 119 21.22 2.83 5.40
CA ASN A 119 21.25 2.96 3.94
C ASN A 119 19.98 3.57 3.35
N ALA A 120 19.15 4.25 4.17
CA ALA A 120 17.96 4.96 3.71
C ALA A 120 18.30 6.35 3.14
N ASN A 121 17.57 6.79 2.13
CA ASN A 121 17.65 8.17 1.65
C ASN A 121 16.72 9.14 2.42
N GLY A 122 15.96 8.64 3.40
CA GLY A 122 15.02 9.41 4.22
C GLY A 122 13.64 9.62 3.61
N LYS A 123 13.40 9.17 2.37
CA LYS A 123 12.11 9.25 1.69
C LYS A 123 11.35 7.93 1.81
N VAL A 124 10.06 7.99 2.13
CA VAL A 124 9.21 6.79 2.23
C VAL A 124 7.84 7.05 1.62
N GLY A 125 7.47 6.21 0.65
CA GLY A 125 6.12 6.15 0.11
C GLY A 125 5.26 5.09 0.79
N VAL A 126 3.95 5.20 0.60
CA VAL A 126 2.97 4.20 1.05
C VAL A 126 2.18 3.72 -0.15
N ILE A 127 1.97 2.42 -0.27
CA ILE A 127 1.12 1.81 -1.29
C ILE A 127 0.25 0.72 -0.68
N GLY A 128 -0.96 0.57 -1.16
CA GLY A 128 -1.83 -0.54 -0.79
C GLY A 128 -2.85 -0.84 -1.86
N MET A 129 -3.40 -2.06 -1.79
CA MET A 129 -4.38 -2.58 -2.72
C MET A 129 -5.67 -2.92 -1.99
N CYS A 130 -6.84 -2.73 -2.62
CA CYS A 130 -8.13 -3.06 -2.01
C CYS A 130 -8.32 -2.33 -0.66
N SER A 131 -8.54 -3.05 0.43
CA SER A 131 -8.57 -2.46 1.78
C SER A 131 -7.26 -1.72 2.13
N GLY A 132 -6.11 -2.20 1.65
CA GLY A 132 -4.83 -1.51 1.78
C GLY A 132 -4.78 -0.18 1.01
N GLY A 133 -5.44 -0.09 -0.15
CA GLY A 133 -5.57 1.18 -0.91
C GLY A 133 -6.35 2.23 -0.11
N ARG A 134 -7.49 1.83 0.48
CA ARG A 134 -8.24 2.69 1.41
C ARG A 134 -7.36 3.18 2.57
N HIS A 135 -6.59 2.27 3.18
CA HIS A 135 -5.70 2.63 4.27
C HIS A 135 -4.53 3.51 3.81
N THR A 136 -4.08 3.35 2.57
CA THR A 136 -3.06 4.23 1.97
C THR A 136 -3.57 5.66 1.84
N PHE A 137 -4.80 5.87 1.35
CA PHE A 137 -5.41 7.19 1.32
C PHE A 137 -5.49 7.81 2.72
N LEU A 138 -5.94 7.02 3.71
CA LEU A 138 -6.01 7.45 5.10
C LEU A 138 -4.62 7.78 5.66
N ALA A 139 -3.61 6.95 5.39
CA ALA A 139 -2.23 7.18 5.82
C ALA A 139 -1.63 8.45 5.22
N ALA A 140 -1.88 8.71 3.94
CA ALA A 140 -1.46 9.93 3.26
C ALA A 140 -2.04 11.21 3.90
N CYS A 141 -3.19 11.09 4.56
CA CYS A 141 -3.86 12.19 5.25
C CYS A 141 -3.50 12.30 6.74
N THR A 142 -3.08 11.21 7.40
CA THR A 142 -3.02 11.16 8.87
C THR A 142 -1.67 10.69 9.44
N VAL A 143 -0.84 10.04 8.64
CA VAL A 143 0.51 9.60 9.07
C VAL A 143 1.54 10.63 8.65
N GLU A 144 2.23 11.19 9.63
CA GLU A 144 3.26 12.19 9.37
C GLU A 144 4.48 11.58 8.66
N GLY A 145 5.02 12.31 7.70
CA GLY A 145 6.25 11.95 7.01
C GLY A 145 6.07 10.97 5.84
N VAL A 146 4.85 10.77 5.34
CA VAL A 146 4.62 10.12 4.05
C VAL A 146 5.04 11.05 2.92
N ASP A 147 5.97 10.63 2.07
CA ASP A 147 6.51 11.46 0.99
C ASP A 147 5.73 11.27 -0.34
N ALA A 148 5.07 10.15 -0.55
CA ALA A 148 4.21 9.84 -1.71
C ALA A 148 3.25 8.70 -1.37
N ALA A 149 2.05 8.67 -1.96
CA ALA A 149 1.06 7.64 -1.70
C ALA A 149 0.46 7.07 -2.99
N VAL A 150 0.20 5.77 -3.02
CA VAL A 150 -0.42 5.08 -4.16
C VAL A 150 -1.62 4.27 -3.68
N ASP A 151 -2.81 4.70 -4.05
CA ASP A 151 -4.06 3.98 -3.80
C ASP A 151 -4.40 3.10 -5.02
N CYS A 152 -4.28 1.79 -4.86
CA CYS A 152 -4.70 0.84 -5.88
C CYS A 152 -6.09 0.28 -5.52
N TRP A 153 -7.11 0.70 -6.26
CA TRP A 153 -8.52 0.30 -6.10
C TRP A 153 -8.99 0.23 -4.64
N GLY A 154 -8.69 1.27 -3.86
CA GLY A 154 -9.10 1.36 -2.47
C GLY A 154 -10.59 1.60 -2.32
N GLY A 155 -11.36 0.55 -2.00
CA GLY A 155 -12.79 0.67 -1.73
C GLY A 155 -13.08 1.28 -0.37
N GLY A 156 -14.12 2.14 -0.29
CA GLY A 156 -14.54 2.78 0.96
C GLY A 156 -13.72 4.01 1.37
N VAL A 157 -12.99 4.63 0.44
CA VAL A 157 -12.46 6.00 0.62
C VAL A 157 -13.62 6.98 0.77
N VAL A 158 -14.59 6.89 -0.12
CA VAL A 158 -15.92 7.49 0.04
C VAL A 158 -16.80 6.46 0.72
N CYS A 159 -17.29 6.77 1.91
CA CYS A 159 -18.07 5.85 2.72
C CYS A 159 -19.25 6.59 3.35
N PRO A 160 -20.50 6.16 3.09
CA PRO A 160 -21.65 6.79 3.69
C PRO A 160 -21.70 6.49 5.20
N PRO A 161 -22.33 7.38 6.01
CA PRO A 161 -22.31 7.27 7.48
C PRO A 161 -22.83 5.94 8.03
N GLU A 162 -23.77 5.29 7.35
CA GLU A 162 -24.35 4.00 7.75
C GLU A 162 -23.40 2.81 7.59
N GLN A 163 -22.30 2.97 6.86
CA GLN A 163 -21.26 1.96 6.68
C GLN A 163 -20.05 2.18 7.60
N LEU A 164 -20.05 3.26 8.38
CA LEU A 164 -19.02 3.50 9.38
C LEU A 164 -19.18 2.51 10.56
N SER A 165 -18.08 2.25 11.24
CA SER A 165 -18.06 1.32 12.39
C SER A 165 -17.07 1.82 13.45
N PRO A 166 -17.10 1.25 14.67
CA PRO A 166 -16.08 1.60 15.69
C PRO A 166 -14.64 1.35 15.23
N ALA A 167 -14.41 0.37 14.35
CA ALA A 167 -13.09 0.12 13.75
C ALA A 167 -12.74 1.12 12.64
N ARG A 168 -13.74 1.74 12.02
CA ARG A 168 -13.63 2.68 10.90
C ARG A 168 -14.59 3.84 11.12
N PRO A 169 -14.26 4.74 12.07
CA PRO A 169 -15.21 5.74 12.55
C PRO A 169 -15.44 6.92 11.60
N VAL A 170 -14.53 7.11 10.64
CA VAL A 170 -14.57 8.24 9.70
C VAL A 170 -14.25 7.76 8.29
N ALA A 171 -14.92 8.29 7.29
CA ALA A 171 -14.57 8.04 5.90
C ALA A 171 -13.22 8.70 5.56
N PRO A 172 -12.26 8.00 4.93
CA PRO A 172 -10.96 8.59 4.59
C PRO A 172 -11.05 9.90 3.81
N ILE A 173 -12.05 10.05 2.96
CA ILE A 173 -12.28 11.27 2.18
C ILE A 173 -12.47 12.52 3.05
N ASP A 174 -13.00 12.38 4.26
CA ASP A 174 -13.23 13.49 5.20
C ASP A 174 -11.91 14.04 5.77
N TYR A 175 -10.81 13.30 5.59
CA TYR A 175 -9.46 13.76 5.91
C TYR A 175 -8.71 14.35 4.71
N ALA A 176 -9.31 14.43 3.52
CA ALA A 176 -8.63 14.86 2.29
C ALA A 176 -8.00 16.26 2.39
N GLU A 177 -8.54 17.15 3.23
CA GLU A 177 -7.93 18.46 3.50
C GLU A 177 -6.52 18.33 4.08
N LYS A 178 -6.23 17.25 4.81
CA LYS A 178 -4.92 16.98 5.43
C LYS A 178 -3.92 16.30 4.49
N LEU A 179 -4.33 15.91 3.28
CA LEU A 179 -3.41 15.31 2.31
C LEU A 179 -2.28 16.30 1.98
N GLN A 180 -1.04 15.91 2.26
CA GLN A 180 0.15 16.77 2.08
C GLN A 180 1.20 16.21 1.12
N CYS A 181 1.05 14.97 0.66
CA CYS A 181 1.95 14.34 -0.30
C CYS A 181 1.24 14.12 -1.65
N PRO A 182 1.99 13.96 -2.75
CA PRO A 182 1.43 13.53 -4.02
C PRO A 182 0.71 12.18 -3.87
N LEU A 183 -0.47 12.05 -4.50
CA LEU A 183 -1.29 10.84 -4.51
C LEU A 183 -1.47 10.31 -5.92
N LEU A 184 -1.07 9.06 -6.16
CA LEU A 184 -1.42 8.33 -7.37
C LEU A 184 -2.60 7.39 -7.07
N GLY A 185 -3.62 7.40 -7.93
CA GLY A 185 -4.74 6.46 -7.89
C GLY A 185 -4.75 5.54 -9.10
N ILE A 186 -4.91 4.24 -8.86
CA ILE A 186 -5.00 3.19 -9.90
C ILE A 186 -6.34 2.49 -9.76
N PHE A 187 -7.22 2.59 -10.75
CA PHE A 187 -8.59 2.09 -10.66
C PHE A 187 -9.03 1.37 -11.93
N GLY A 188 -9.86 0.35 -11.76
CA GLY A 188 -10.55 -0.31 -12.88
C GLY A 188 -11.95 0.27 -13.09
N ASN A 189 -12.35 0.51 -14.34
CA ASN A 189 -13.68 1.05 -14.65
C ASN A 189 -14.81 0.03 -14.49
N GLU A 190 -14.49 -1.27 -14.34
CA GLU A 190 -15.44 -2.35 -14.08
C GLU A 190 -15.44 -2.78 -12.60
N ASP A 191 -14.84 -1.97 -11.71
CA ASP A 191 -14.81 -2.25 -10.28
C ASP A 191 -16.16 -1.88 -9.63
N PHE A 192 -16.53 -2.67 -8.63
CA PHE A 192 -17.74 -2.44 -7.82
C PHE A 192 -17.42 -1.84 -6.44
N SER A 193 -16.13 -1.77 -6.05
CA SER A 193 -15.66 -1.16 -4.80
C SER A 193 -14.16 -0.86 -4.84
N PRO A 194 -13.75 0.37 -5.20
CA PRO A 194 -14.60 1.54 -5.46
C PRO A 194 -15.33 1.45 -6.79
N THR A 195 -16.54 1.98 -6.82
CA THR A 195 -17.24 2.20 -8.09
C THR A 195 -16.60 3.38 -8.86
N PRO A 196 -16.77 3.48 -10.19
CA PRO A 196 -16.36 4.68 -10.94
C PRO A 196 -16.91 5.98 -10.35
N ASP A 197 -18.13 5.95 -9.78
CA ASP A 197 -18.72 7.12 -9.13
C ASP A 197 -18.03 7.49 -7.82
N ASP A 198 -17.56 6.52 -7.04
CA ASP A 198 -16.76 6.79 -5.83
C ASP A 198 -15.41 7.41 -6.19
N VAL A 199 -14.79 6.93 -7.27
CA VAL A 199 -13.54 7.52 -7.80
C VAL A 199 -13.80 8.94 -8.29
N ASN A 200 -14.91 9.21 -9.00
CA ASN A 200 -15.30 10.56 -9.43
C ASN A 200 -15.46 11.50 -8.23
N LYS A 201 -16.17 11.07 -7.18
CA LYS A 201 -16.38 11.87 -5.96
C LYS A 201 -15.04 12.17 -5.26
N THR A 202 -14.16 11.19 -5.18
CA THR A 202 -12.82 11.38 -4.61
C THR A 202 -12.04 12.44 -5.40
N GLU A 203 -12.04 12.33 -6.73
CA GLU A 203 -11.38 13.26 -7.62
C GLU A 203 -11.95 14.68 -7.52
N GLU A 204 -13.27 14.83 -7.44
CA GLU A 204 -13.95 16.11 -7.24
C GLU A 204 -13.51 16.81 -5.95
N VAL A 205 -13.42 16.06 -4.84
CA VAL A 205 -12.97 16.59 -3.55
C VAL A 205 -11.51 17.02 -3.62
N LEU A 206 -10.62 16.18 -4.15
CA LEU A 206 -9.20 16.50 -4.27
C LEU A 206 -8.97 17.72 -5.16
N LYS A 207 -9.67 17.82 -6.28
CA LYS A 207 -9.63 18.96 -7.19
C LYS A 207 -10.11 20.25 -6.50
N LYS A 208 -11.23 20.18 -5.78
CA LYS A 208 -11.77 21.32 -5.02
C LYS A 208 -10.80 21.82 -3.95
N LEU A 209 -10.06 20.91 -3.33
CA LEU A 209 -9.07 21.22 -2.29
C LEU A 209 -7.69 21.59 -2.87
N GLY A 210 -7.51 21.55 -4.21
CA GLY A 210 -6.24 21.87 -4.86
C GLY A 210 -5.11 20.91 -4.51
N LYS A 211 -5.43 19.61 -4.29
CA LYS A 211 -4.45 18.59 -3.93
C LYS A 211 -3.64 18.12 -5.14
N ASP A 212 -2.40 17.71 -4.90
CA ASP A 212 -1.55 17.08 -5.91
C ASP A 212 -1.93 15.61 -6.05
N TYR A 213 -2.59 15.27 -7.14
CA TYR A 213 -3.02 13.90 -7.42
C TYR A 213 -3.01 13.58 -8.91
N GLU A 214 -2.87 12.28 -9.22
CA GLU A 214 -2.94 11.72 -10.56
C GLU A 214 -3.73 10.41 -10.50
N PHE A 215 -4.81 10.28 -11.30
CA PHE A 215 -5.64 9.08 -11.34
C PHE A 215 -5.60 8.43 -12.72
N HIS A 216 -5.30 7.12 -12.75
CA HIS A 216 -5.37 6.27 -13.93
C HIS A 216 -6.52 5.29 -13.80
N ARG A 217 -7.33 5.22 -14.84
CA ARG A 217 -8.53 4.39 -14.93
C ARG A 217 -8.41 3.45 -16.12
N TYR A 218 -8.72 2.19 -15.90
CA TYR A 218 -8.49 1.12 -16.86
C TYR A 218 -9.80 0.46 -17.28
N ASP A 219 -10.14 0.58 -18.57
CA ASP A 219 -11.24 -0.14 -19.18
C ASP A 219 -10.93 -1.64 -19.23
N GLY A 220 -11.95 -2.50 -19.10
CA GLY A 220 -11.80 -3.95 -19.06
C GLY A 220 -11.17 -4.49 -17.79
N ALA A 221 -10.91 -3.64 -16.80
CA ALA A 221 -10.35 -4.01 -15.52
C ALA A 221 -11.34 -3.76 -14.37
N GLY A 222 -11.48 -4.73 -13.49
CA GLY A 222 -12.25 -4.64 -12.26
C GLY A 222 -11.36 -4.73 -11.03
N HIS A 223 -11.96 -5.07 -9.88
CA HIS A 223 -11.25 -5.17 -8.62
C HIS A 223 -10.11 -6.18 -8.67
N GLY A 224 -8.91 -5.80 -8.21
CA GLY A 224 -7.80 -6.73 -8.07
C GLY A 224 -7.14 -7.17 -9.37
N PHE A 225 -7.18 -6.38 -10.41
CA PHE A 225 -6.67 -6.75 -11.72
C PHE A 225 -5.13 -6.99 -11.79
N TRP A 226 -4.40 -6.77 -10.70
CA TRP A 226 -2.98 -7.16 -10.55
C TRP A 226 -2.78 -8.58 -10.02
N TYR A 227 -3.82 -9.24 -9.48
CA TYR A 227 -3.68 -10.56 -8.89
C TYR A 227 -3.50 -11.63 -9.97
N TYR A 228 -2.25 -11.84 -10.40
CA TYR A 228 -1.87 -12.70 -11.53
C TYR A 228 -2.28 -14.19 -11.37
N ASP A 229 -2.55 -14.62 -10.14
CA ASP A 229 -3.00 -15.97 -9.79
C ASP A 229 -4.54 -16.10 -9.74
N LYS A 230 -5.27 -15.03 -10.10
CA LYS A 230 -6.73 -14.97 -10.01
C LYS A 230 -7.38 -14.66 -11.37
N PRO A 231 -8.65 -15.05 -11.57
CA PRO A 231 -9.38 -14.81 -12.82
C PRO A 231 -9.56 -13.33 -13.21
N MET A 232 -9.50 -12.41 -12.23
CA MET A 232 -9.61 -10.97 -12.47
C MET A 232 -8.35 -10.35 -13.05
N TYR A 233 -7.24 -11.07 -13.15
CA TYR A 233 -5.99 -10.56 -13.71
C TYR A 233 -6.17 -10.01 -15.12
N ARG A 234 -5.64 -8.82 -15.36
CA ARG A 234 -5.61 -8.15 -16.65
C ARG A 234 -4.19 -7.74 -16.94
N GLN A 235 -3.48 -8.55 -17.72
CA GLN A 235 -2.03 -8.43 -17.91
C GLN A 235 -1.60 -7.05 -18.41
N GLU A 236 -2.24 -6.54 -19.46
CA GLU A 236 -1.86 -5.26 -20.07
C GLU A 236 -2.05 -4.10 -19.08
N GLN A 237 -3.23 -4.04 -18.45
CA GLN A 237 -3.55 -3.00 -17.47
C GLN A 237 -2.67 -3.11 -16.21
N ALA A 238 -2.38 -4.34 -15.77
CA ALA A 238 -1.51 -4.56 -14.62
C ALA A 238 -0.08 -4.13 -14.87
N MET A 239 0.48 -4.42 -16.04
CA MET A 239 1.83 -4.03 -16.40
C MET A 239 1.95 -2.52 -16.62
N ASP A 240 1.01 -1.90 -17.34
CA ASP A 240 1.01 -0.47 -17.56
C ASP A 240 0.91 0.30 -16.24
N SER A 241 -0.06 -0.06 -15.40
CA SER A 241 -0.25 0.61 -14.12
C SER A 241 0.90 0.38 -13.13
N PHE A 242 1.53 -0.81 -13.12
CA PHE A 242 2.71 -1.04 -12.31
C PHE A 242 3.89 -0.15 -12.74
N ASN A 243 4.11 0.01 -14.05
CA ASN A 243 5.14 0.93 -14.55
C ASN A 243 4.87 2.38 -14.13
N LYS A 244 3.61 2.83 -14.20
CA LYS A 244 3.22 4.17 -13.71
C LYS A 244 3.48 4.35 -12.21
N VAL A 245 3.23 3.31 -11.42
CA VAL A 245 3.57 3.33 -9.98
C VAL A 245 5.08 3.47 -9.76
N ILE A 246 5.90 2.74 -10.51
CA ILE A 246 7.36 2.86 -10.43
C ILE A 246 7.81 4.27 -10.84
N GLU A 247 7.33 4.79 -11.98
CA GLU A 247 7.64 6.15 -12.44
C GLU A 247 7.25 7.21 -11.42
N PHE A 248 6.07 7.08 -10.81
CA PHE A 248 5.59 7.97 -9.76
C PHE A 248 6.47 7.94 -8.52
N PHE A 249 6.84 6.74 -8.03
CA PHE A 249 7.73 6.61 -6.90
C PHE A 249 9.15 7.08 -7.22
N ASP A 250 9.67 6.78 -8.41
CA ASP A 250 10.98 7.25 -8.83
C ASP A 250 11.06 8.79 -8.83
N LYS A 251 10.03 9.46 -9.33
CA LYS A 251 9.92 10.92 -9.35
C LYS A 251 9.89 11.54 -7.95
N ASN A 252 9.21 10.92 -6.99
CA ASN A 252 8.93 11.52 -5.69
C ASN A 252 9.87 11.03 -4.58
N LEU A 253 10.47 9.85 -4.72
CA LEU A 253 11.26 9.21 -3.66
C LEU A 253 12.75 9.09 -3.98
N LYS A 254 13.16 9.08 -5.26
CA LYS A 254 14.57 9.10 -5.69
C LYS A 254 15.00 10.52 -6.02
#